data_e90e98a6d5dc29bbcd350f4aa839bb74
#
_entry.id   e90e98a6d5dc29bbcd350f4aa839bb74
#
_cell.length_a   1.000
_cell.length_b   1.000
_cell.length_c   1.000
_cell.angle_alpha   90.00
_cell.angle_beta   90.00
_cell.angle_gamma   90.00
#
_symmetry.space_group_name_H-M   'P 1'
#
loop_
_entity.id
_entity.type
_entity.pdbx_description
1 polymer ?
#
loop_
_entity_poly.entity_id
_entity_poly.type
_entity_poly.pdbx_seq_one_letter_code
_entity_poly.pdbx_strand_id
1 'polypeptide(L)'
;MNPSPADDVYLDEPWLLLRWDHEHRCVFAEWKAFATSMEFQGALTKALEVGREKNALSFVNDTRKLELVSDEDQRWIRYTWAPLAIKAGIKRIAVVMAPHGLSKMAIEEMFKGRRNTGDQLQSRTFDSVADAMNWVAEP
;
A
#
# COMPACT_ATOMS: atom_id res chain seq x y z
N MET A 1 10.29 -4.09 -10.89
CA MET A 1 9.30 -4.46 -11.90
C MET A 1 8.89 -3.21 -12.67
N ASN A 2 9.05 -3.24 -13.98
CA ASN A 2 8.74 -2.08 -14.81
C ASN A 2 7.25 -2.03 -15.12
N PRO A 3 6.65 -0.83 -15.22
CA PRO A 3 5.27 -0.70 -15.65
C PRO A 3 5.08 -1.27 -17.06
N SER A 4 3.93 -1.87 -17.31
CA SER A 4 3.57 -2.27 -18.67
C SER A 4 2.94 -1.09 -19.41
N PRO A 5 2.84 -1.14 -20.75
CA PRO A 5 2.19 -0.07 -21.50
C PRO A 5 0.72 0.16 -21.12
N ALA A 6 0.06 -0.85 -20.52
CA ALA A 6 -1.34 -0.72 -20.10
C ALA A 6 -1.48 -0.09 -18.71
N ASP A 7 -0.37 0.08 -17.97
CA ASP A 7 -0.41 0.69 -16.65
C ASP A 7 -0.43 2.21 -16.73
N ASP A 8 -1.13 2.84 -15.79
CA ASP A 8 -1.10 4.28 -15.63
C ASP A 8 -0.14 4.63 -14.50
N VAL A 9 0.83 5.48 -14.79
CA VAL A 9 1.78 5.98 -13.79
C VAL A 9 1.28 7.33 -13.28
N TYR A 10 1.09 7.44 -11.97
CA TYR A 10 0.58 8.65 -11.32
C TYR A 10 1.64 9.48 -10.65
N LEU A 11 2.67 8.84 -10.08
CA LEU A 11 3.82 9.50 -9.49
C LEU A 11 5.06 8.72 -9.88
N ASP A 12 6.10 9.43 -10.31
CA ASP A 12 7.40 8.83 -10.58
C ASP A 12 8.46 9.79 -10.04
N GLU A 13 8.78 9.59 -8.76
CA GLU A 13 9.70 10.42 -8.01
C GLU A 13 10.93 9.60 -7.63
N PRO A 14 12.05 10.24 -7.26
CA PRO A 14 13.23 9.49 -6.80
C PRO A 14 12.93 8.55 -5.63
N TRP A 15 11.91 8.84 -4.84
CA TRP A 15 11.55 8.10 -3.62
C TRP A 15 10.32 7.20 -3.79
N LEU A 16 9.56 7.32 -4.90
CA LEU A 16 8.32 6.55 -5.08
C LEU A 16 7.92 6.42 -6.54
N LEU A 17 7.53 5.21 -6.92
CA LEU A 17 6.75 4.98 -8.14
C LEU A 17 5.35 4.53 -7.73
N LEU A 18 4.33 5.29 -8.12
CA LEU A 18 2.93 4.96 -7.87
C LEU A 18 2.23 4.74 -9.20
N ARG A 19 1.65 3.56 -9.39
CA ARG A 19 0.97 3.20 -10.63
C ARG A 19 -0.26 2.32 -10.38
N TRP A 20 -1.13 2.29 -11.37
CA TRP A 20 -2.17 1.30 -11.48
C TRP A 20 -1.62 0.11 -12.25
N ASP A 21 -1.66 -1.08 -11.66
CA ASP A 21 -1.24 -2.30 -12.33
C ASP A 21 -2.46 -2.92 -13.01
N HIS A 22 -2.48 -2.85 -14.34
CA HIS A 22 -3.62 -3.29 -15.13
C HIS A 22 -3.83 -4.80 -15.06
N GLU A 23 -2.74 -5.56 -15.09
CA GLU A 23 -2.81 -7.02 -15.07
C GLU A 23 -3.44 -7.57 -13.80
N HIS A 24 -3.00 -7.08 -12.65
CA HIS A 24 -3.46 -7.55 -11.35
C HIS A 24 -4.57 -6.68 -10.74
N ARG A 25 -4.93 -5.60 -11.43
CA ARG A 25 -5.99 -4.67 -11.05
C ARG A 25 -5.83 -4.15 -9.63
N CYS A 26 -4.65 -3.65 -9.34
CA CYS A 26 -4.34 -3.09 -8.03
C CYS A 26 -3.55 -1.78 -8.15
N VAL A 27 -3.61 -0.99 -7.09
CA VAL A 27 -2.72 0.17 -6.95
C VAL A 27 -1.39 -0.34 -6.42
N PHE A 28 -0.30 -0.01 -7.11
CA PHE A 28 1.04 -0.47 -6.75
C PHE A 28 1.91 0.73 -6.40
N ALA A 29 2.50 0.71 -5.22
CA ALA A 29 3.44 1.71 -4.77
C ALA A 29 4.80 1.05 -4.51
N GLU A 30 5.81 1.46 -5.26
CA GLU A 30 7.18 1.03 -5.03
C GLU A 30 7.93 2.16 -4.33
N TRP A 31 8.24 1.96 -3.04
CA TRP A 31 9.01 2.91 -2.26
C TRP A 31 10.49 2.69 -2.54
N LYS A 32 11.15 3.69 -3.13
CA LYS A 32 12.52 3.55 -3.65
C LYS A 32 13.59 4.01 -2.68
N ALA A 33 13.22 4.86 -1.73
CA ALA A 33 14.17 5.50 -0.81
C ALA A 33 13.40 6.08 0.37
N PHE A 34 14.12 6.76 1.27
CA PHE A 34 13.51 7.48 2.37
C PHE A 34 12.51 8.51 1.84
N ALA A 35 11.36 8.59 2.47
CA ALA A 35 10.35 9.60 2.21
C ALA A 35 10.09 10.39 3.49
N THR A 36 9.98 11.71 3.37
CA THR A 36 9.56 12.54 4.51
C THR A 36 8.11 12.21 4.85
N SER A 37 7.67 12.63 6.04
CA SER A 37 6.30 12.42 6.47
C SER A 37 5.30 13.05 5.47
N MET A 38 5.60 14.26 4.99
CA MET A 38 4.77 14.95 4.01
C MET A 38 4.68 14.17 2.69
N GLU A 39 5.81 13.66 2.21
CA GLU A 39 5.86 12.84 0.99
C GLU A 39 5.12 11.53 1.18
N PHE A 40 5.33 10.88 2.30
CA PHE A 40 4.70 9.60 2.63
C PHE A 40 3.18 9.72 2.69
N GLN A 41 2.68 10.68 3.47
CA GLN A 41 1.25 10.90 3.60
C GLN A 41 0.61 11.37 2.30
N GLY A 42 1.30 12.25 1.58
CA GLY A 42 0.83 12.73 0.28
C GLY A 42 0.70 11.61 -0.74
N ALA A 43 1.67 10.70 -0.78
CA ALA A 43 1.65 9.57 -1.70
C ALA A 43 0.51 8.60 -1.38
N LEU A 44 0.29 8.30 -0.11
CA LEU A 44 -0.81 7.41 0.29
C LEU A 44 -2.17 8.05 0.07
N THR A 45 -2.28 9.37 0.22
CA THR A 45 -3.50 10.10 -0.14
C THR A 45 -3.76 10.00 -1.64
N LYS A 46 -2.72 10.18 -2.45
CA LYS A 46 -2.84 10.02 -3.91
C LYS A 46 -3.23 8.60 -4.29
N ALA A 47 -2.67 7.61 -3.59
CA ALA A 47 -3.02 6.20 -3.81
C ALA A 47 -4.52 5.95 -3.60
N LEU A 48 -5.13 6.59 -2.60
CA LEU A 48 -6.58 6.49 -2.39
C LEU A 48 -7.37 7.09 -3.55
N GLU A 49 -6.93 8.22 -4.07
CA GLU A 49 -7.58 8.85 -5.24
C GLU A 49 -7.53 7.91 -6.45
N VAL A 50 -6.37 7.30 -6.70
CA VAL A 50 -6.21 6.33 -7.78
C VAL A 50 -7.13 5.13 -7.54
N GLY A 51 -7.18 4.64 -6.30
CA GLY A 51 -8.05 3.52 -5.94
C GLY A 51 -9.52 3.82 -6.24
N ARG A 52 -9.99 5.00 -5.91
CA ARG A 52 -11.36 5.41 -6.21
C ARG A 52 -11.61 5.53 -7.72
N GLU A 53 -10.69 6.15 -8.44
CA GLU A 53 -10.79 6.33 -9.89
C GLU A 53 -10.90 4.98 -10.61
N LYS A 54 -10.10 4.00 -10.18
CA LYS A 54 -10.02 2.69 -10.81
C LYS A 54 -10.97 1.65 -10.21
N ASN A 55 -11.70 2.00 -9.17
CA ASN A 55 -12.52 1.04 -8.40
C ASN A 55 -11.65 -0.13 -7.91
N ALA A 56 -10.47 0.19 -7.40
CA ALA A 56 -9.52 -0.81 -6.93
C ALA A 56 -10.04 -1.52 -5.69
N LEU A 57 -9.76 -2.81 -5.59
CA LEU A 57 -10.07 -3.60 -4.40
C LEU A 57 -8.83 -3.87 -3.56
N SER A 58 -7.64 -3.54 -4.08
CA SER A 58 -6.41 -3.88 -3.39
C SER A 58 -5.28 -2.90 -3.68
N PHE A 59 -4.35 -2.83 -2.72
CA PHE A 59 -3.11 -2.08 -2.82
C PHE A 59 -1.96 -3.05 -2.59
N VAL A 60 -0.86 -2.83 -3.31
CA VAL A 60 0.42 -3.49 -3.05
C VAL A 60 1.45 -2.41 -2.78
N ASN A 61 2.12 -2.51 -1.64
CA ASN A 61 3.19 -1.59 -1.26
C ASN A 61 4.50 -2.37 -1.16
N ASP A 62 5.43 -2.07 -2.06
CA ASP A 62 6.77 -2.64 -2.00
C ASP A 62 7.63 -1.73 -1.13
N THR A 63 7.85 -2.14 0.11
CA THR A 63 8.57 -1.36 1.12
C THR A 63 9.99 -1.87 1.35
N ARG A 64 10.51 -2.70 0.45
CA ARG A 64 11.84 -3.31 0.65
C ARG A 64 12.96 -2.27 0.79
N LYS A 65 12.81 -1.11 0.19
CA LYS A 65 13.79 -0.01 0.26
C LYS A 65 13.38 1.11 1.20
N LEU A 66 12.25 0.95 1.88
CA LEU A 66 11.77 1.90 2.87
C LEU A 66 12.21 1.41 4.25
N GLU A 67 13.16 2.11 4.87
CA GLU A 67 13.76 1.63 6.11
C GLU A 67 12.92 1.86 7.35
N LEU A 68 12.16 2.95 7.36
CA LEU A 68 11.46 3.39 8.56
C LEU A 68 10.18 4.12 8.21
N VAL A 69 9.12 3.81 8.95
CA VAL A 69 7.91 4.62 9.01
C VAL A 69 7.82 5.14 10.44
N SER A 70 7.75 6.45 10.60
CA SER A 70 7.71 7.07 11.94
C SER A 70 6.46 6.64 12.71
N ASP A 71 6.52 6.73 14.04
CA ASP A 71 5.35 6.43 14.87
C ASP A 71 4.17 7.32 14.51
N GLU A 72 4.43 8.58 14.18
CA GLU A 72 3.39 9.51 13.73
C GLU A 72 2.71 9.01 12.47
N ASP A 73 3.48 8.57 11.47
CA ASP A 73 2.94 8.09 10.21
C ASP A 73 2.23 6.74 10.39
N GLN A 74 2.71 5.88 11.29
CA GLN A 74 2.03 4.64 11.62
C GLN A 74 0.65 4.92 12.22
N ARG A 75 0.56 5.88 13.14
CA ARG A 75 -0.73 6.29 13.72
C ARG A 75 -1.65 6.91 12.69
N TRP A 76 -1.09 7.72 11.79
CA TRP A 76 -1.85 8.32 10.71
C TRP A 76 -2.47 7.26 9.79
N ILE A 77 -1.70 6.23 9.43
CA ILE A 77 -2.23 5.11 8.65
C ILE A 77 -3.38 4.44 9.40
N ARG A 78 -3.16 4.11 10.67
CA ARG A 78 -4.12 3.37 11.46
C ARG A 78 -5.43 4.12 11.66
N TYR A 79 -5.35 5.38 12.01
CA TYR A 79 -6.52 6.14 12.45
C TYR A 79 -7.12 7.03 11.37
N THR A 80 -6.40 7.34 10.33
CA THR A 80 -6.87 8.22 9.27
C THR A 80 -6.95 7.52 7.92
N TRP A 81 -5.85 6.97 7.46
CA TRP A 81 -5.77 6.43 6.11
C TRP A 81 -6.54 5.11 5.95
N ALA A 82 -6.35 4.16 6.85
CA ALA A 82 -6.99 2.84 6.72
C ALA A 82 -8.53 2.94 6.74
N PRO A 83 -9.16 3.75 7.62
CA PRO A 83 -10.61 3.94 7.54
C PRO A 83 -11.06 4.50 6.21
N LEU A 84 -10.29 5.43 5.62
CA LEU A 84 -10.62 6.00 4.31
C LEU A 84 -10.46 4.96 3.19
N ALA A 85 -9.45 4.09 3.29
CA ALA A 85 -9.24 3.01 2.32
C ALA A 85 -10.42 2.03 2.34
N ILE A 86 -10.88 1.67 3.51
CA ILE A 86 -12.06 0.81 3.69
C ILE A 86 -13.29 1.45 3.04
N LYS A 87 -13.49 2.72 3.30
CA LYS A 87 -14.61 3.48 2.76
C LYS A 87 -14.55 3.58 1.24
N ALA A 88 -13.34 3.59 0.69
CA ALA A 88 -13.13 3.61 -0.76
C ALA A 88 -13.32 2.24 -1.42
N GLY A 89 -13.54 1.19 -0.64
CA GLY A 89 -13.80 -0.16 -1.15
C GLY A 89 -12.60 -1.09 -1.17
N ILE A 90 -11.48 -0.69 -0.57
CA ILE A 90 -10.28 -1.53 -0.54
C ILE A 90 -10.51 -2.71 0.40
N LYS A 91 -10.18 -3.92 -0.08
CA LYS A 91 -10.38 -5.18 0.65
C LYS A 91 -9.07 -5.81 1.10
N ARG A 92 -7.99 -5.62 0.34
CA ARG A 92 -6.69 -6.24 0.60
C ARG A 92 -5.56 -5.24 0.46
N ILE A 93 -4.63 -5.31 1.41
CA ILE A 93 -3.39 -4.54 1.35
C ILE A 93 -2.24 -5.52 1.53
N ALA A 94 -1.39 -5.62 0.51
CA ALA A 94 -0.18 -6.44 0.58
C ALA A 94 1.01 -5.52 0.82
N VAL A 95 1.91 -5.93 1.71
CA VAL A 95 3.14 -5.20 1.99
C VAL A 95 4.32 -6.14 1.75
N VAL A 96 5.16 -5.79 0.78
CA VAL A 96 6.38 -6.53 0.49
C VAL A 96 7.49 -5.93 1.32
N MET A 97 8.19 -6.74 2.09
CA MET A 97 9.17 -6.31 3.09
C MET A 97 10.52 -6.98 2.88
N ALA A 98 11.58 -6.21 3.13
CA ALA A 98 12.90 -6.80 3.28
C ALA A 98 13.00 -7.50 4.65
N PRO A 99 13.90 -8.51 4.81
CA PRO A 99 14.08 -9.18 6.10
C PRO A 99 14.42 -8.25 7.25
N HIS A 100 15.08 -7.12 6.96
CA HIS A 100 15.48 -6.12 7.96
C HIS A 100 14.69 -4.82 7.84
N GLY A 101 13.58 -4.82 7.11
CA GLY A 101 12.72 -3.66 6.93
C GLY A 101 11.72 -3.49 8.05
N LEU A 102 10.55 -2.95 7.72
CA LEU A 102 9.45 -2.80 8.67
C LEU A 102 9.08 -4.17 9.24
N SER A 103 8.84 -4.24 10.55
CA SER A 103 8.47 -5.50 11.17
C SER A 103 7.03 -5.89 10.82
N LYS A 104 6.80 -7.19 10.76
CA LYS A 104 5.45 -7.74 10.57
C LYS A 104 4.51 -7.21 11.66
N MET A 105 5.02 -7.10 12.89
CA MET A 105 4.26 -6.60 14.04
C MET A 105 3.84 -5.14 13.84
N ALA A 106 4.73 -4.30 13.29
CA ALA A 106 4.42 -2.90 13.01
C ALA A 106 3.32 -2.79 11.94
N ILE A 107 3.40 -3.62 10.90
CA ILE A 107 2.39 -3.64 9.84
C ILE A 107 1.03 -4.08 10.40
N GLU A 108 1.01 -5.11 11.22
CA GLU A 108 -0.23 -5.58 11.87
C GLU A 108 -0.82 -4.49 12.74
N GLU A 109 0.02 -3.75 13.47
CA GLU A 109 -0.41 -2.66 14.34
C GLU A 109 -1.03 -1.51 13.54
N MET A 110 -0.48 -1.17 12.37
CA MET A 110 -1.02 -0.12 11.51
C MET A 110 -2.46 -0.41 11.08
N PHE A 111 -2.81 -1.68 10.93
CA PHE A 111 -4.13 -2.09 10.44
C PHE A 111 -5.02 -2.70 11.52
N LYS A 112 -4.66 -2.53 12.78
CA LYS A 112 -5.41 -3.02 13.92
C LYS A 112 -6.66 -2.18 14.20
N GLY A 113 -7.66 -2.78 14.84
CA GLY A 113 -8.83 -2.04 15.31
C GLY A 113 -10.04 -2.05 14.38
N ARG A 114 -9.87 -2.51 13.16
CA ARG A 114 -10.96 -2.51 12.18
C ARG A 114 -12.02 -3.57 12.42
N ARG A 115 -11.74 -4.54 13.28
CA ARG A 115 -12.69 -5.61 13.64
C ARG A 115 -13.98 -5.05 14.22
N ASN A 116 -13.87 -3.93 14.92
CA ASN A 116 -15.01 -3.32 15.61
C ASN A 116 -15.98 -2.63 14.66
N THR A 117 -15.59 -2.43 13.41
CA THR A 117 -16.44 -1.80 12.41
C THR A 117 -17.06 -2.80 11.45
N GLY A 118 -16.78 -4.09 11.65
CA GLY A 118 -17.24 -5.13 10.75
C GLY A 118 -16.48 -5.18 9.45
N ASP A 119 -15.33 -4.56 9.40
CA ASP A 119 -14.54 -4.44 8.19
C ASP A 119 -13.96 -5.75 7.72
N GLN A 120 -13.79 -5.80 6.42
CA GLN A 120 -13.21 -6.94 5.73
C GLN A 120 -11.82 -6.62 5.17
N LEU A 121 -11.18 -5.54 5.64
CA LEU A 121 -9.84 -5.19 5.18
C LEU A 121 -8.84 -6.22 5.71
N GLN A 122 -8.17 -6.90 4.80
CA GLN A 122 -7.13 -7.86 5.08
C GLN A 122 -5.78 -7.24 4.76
N SER A 123 -4.83 -7.31 5.67
CA SER A 123 -3.45 -6.91 5.42
C SER A 123 -2.56 -8.13 5.56
N ARG A 124 -1.57 -8.25 4.67
CA ARG A 124 -0.68 -9.39 4.67
C ARG A 124 0.71 -8.96 4.20
N THR A 125 1.74 -9.58 4.80
CA THR A 125 3.13 -9.31 4.44
C THR A 125 3.69 -10.39 3.54
N PHE A 126 4.62 -10.00 2.66
CA PHE A 126 5.27 -10.89 1.70
C PHE A 126 6.75 -10.52 1.61
N ASP A 127 7.57 -11.46 1.19
CA ASP A 127 8.97 -11.20 0.88
C ASP A 127 9.23 -11.09 -0.64
N SER A 128 8.19 -11.26 -1.44
CA SER A 128 8.26 -11.25 -2.90
C SER A 128 7.09 -10.46 -3.49
N VAL A 129 7.39 -9.60 -4.46
CA VAL A 129 6.37 -8.86 -5.20
C VAL A 129 5.43 -9.82 -5.94
N ALA A 130 5.98 -10.87 -6.55
CA ALA A 130 5.17 -11.83 -7.29
C ALA A 130 4.09 -12.47 -6.40
N ASP A 131 4.47 -12.89 -5.19
CA ASP A 131 3.51 -13.51 -4.26
C ASP A 131 2.45 -12.52 -3.80
N ALA A 132 2.85 -11.27 -3.55
CA ALA A 132 1.91 -10.22 -3.16
C ALA A 132 0.90 -9.94 -4.27
N MET A 133 1.37 -9.81 -5.51
CA MET A 133 0.51 -9.56 -6.67
C MET A 133 -0.47 -10.70 -6.89
N ASN A 134 -0.01 -11.94 -6.75
CA ASN A 134 -0.87 -13.10 -6.89
C ASN A 134 -1.97 -13.14 -5.83
N TRP A 135 -1.61 -12.80 -4.60
CA TRP A 135 -2.60 -12.79 -3.50
C TRP A 135 -3.68 -11.73 -3.72
N VAL A 136 -3.32 -10.52 -4.14
CA VAL A 136 -4.31 -9.46 -4.33
C VAL A 136 -5.21 -9.71 -5.54
N ALA A 137 -4.76 -10.52 -6.49
CA ALA A 137 -5.52 -10.87 -7.68
C ALA A 137 -6.46 -12.06 -7.47
N GLU A 138 -6.39 -12.75 -6.33
CA GLU A 138 -7.29 -13.85 -6.02
C GLU A 138 -8.73 -13.36 -5.89
N PRO A 139 -9.70 -14.12 -6.40
CA PRO A 139 -11.11 -13.76 -6.31
C PRO A 139 -11.66 -13.75 -4.88
#